data_e85e1032ebd8339f6b106de3758fcf9c
#
_entry.id   e85e1032ebd8339f6b106de3758fcf9c
#
_cell.length_a   1.000
_cell.length_b   1.000
_cell.length_c   1.000
_cell.angle_alpha   90.00
_cell.angle_beta   90.00
_cell.angle_gamma   90.00
#
_symmetry.space_group_name_H-M   'P 1'
#
loop_
_entity.id
_entity.type
_entity.pdbx_description
1 polymer ?
#
loop_
_entity_poly.entity_id
_entity_poly.type
_entity_poly.pdbx_seq_one_letter_code
_entity_poly.pdbx_strand_id
1 'polypeptide(L)'
;MKLLLDTHIWIWYFLGEERLSEHLKNVIDDENNELWLSPISIWETFLLAEKGRIILNPTPEIWIHESLQKRNTKEALLSHEIALLSRQLNLEHQEPADRFIVATA
;
A
#
# COMPACT_ATOMS: atom_id res chain seq x y z
N MET A 1 9.53 11.45 4.89
CA MET A 1 8.13 11.34 5.35
C MET A 1 7.75 9.87 5.43
N LYS A 2 6.97 9.51 6.42
CA LYS A 2 6.50 8.12 6.57
C LYS A 2 5.13 7.98 5.91
N LEU A 3 5.00 7.07 4.97
CA LEU A 3 3.77 6.85 4.23
C LEU A 3 3.20 5.47 4.60
N LEU A 4 2.01 5.46 5.18
CA LEU A 4 1.27 4.22 5.37
C LEU A 4 0.39 4.01 4.14
N LEU A 5 0.65 2.95 3.39
CA LEU A 5 -0.02 2.73 2.12
C LEU A 5 -1.31 1.93 2.30
N ASP A 6 -2.35 2.35 1.60
CA ASP A 6 -3.54 1.54 1.42
C ASP A 6 -3.18 0.30 0.59
N THR A 7 -3.87 -0.81 0.84
CA THR A 7 -3.60 -2.08 0.17
C THR A 7 -3.62 -1.94 -1.36
N HIS A 8 -4.64 -1.29 -1.91
CA HIS A 8 -4.77 -1.14 -3.36
C HIS A 8 -3.70 -0.25 -3.96
N ILE A 9 -3.30 0.81 -3.27
CA ILE A 9 -2.22 1.70 -3.71
C ILE A 9 -0.91 0.91 -3.80
N TRP A 10 -0.62 0.11 -2.78
CA TRP A 10 0.57 -0.72 -2.75
C TRP A 10 0.57 -1.73 -3.90
N ILE A 11 -0.54 -2.43 -4.11
CA ILE A 11 -0.69 -3.40 -5.19
C ILE A 11 -0.53 -2.73 -6.55
N TRP A 12 -1.22 -1.62 -6.78
CA TRP A 12 -1.18 -0.90 -8.05
C TRP A 12 0.22 -0.40 -8.36
N TYR A 13 0.93 0.08 -7.35
CA TYR A 13 2.29 0.57 -7.55
C TYR A 13 3.21 -0.54 -8.06
N PHE A 14 3.20 -1.69 -7.41
CA PHE A 14 4.09 -2.79 -7.77
C PHE A 14 3.64 -3.58 -9.00
N LEU A 15 2.36 -3.53 -9.37
CA LEU A 15 1.87 -4.08 -10.62
C LEU A 15 2.06 -3.12 -11.80
N GLY A 16 2.38 -1.87 -11.55
CA GLY A 16 2.51 -0.86 -12.60
C GLY A 16 1.16 -0.47 -13.21
N GLU A 17 0.11 -0.48 -12.41
CA GLU A 17 -1.24 -0.16 -12.88
C GLU A 17 -1.41 1.31 -13.20
N GLU A 18 -2.10 1.60 -14.31
CA GLU A 18 -2.39 2.97 -14.73
C GLU A 18 -3.37 3.68 -13.80
N ARG A 19 -4.09 2.94 -12.98
CA ARG A 19 -4.99 3.52 -11.98
C ARG A 19 -4.28 4.37 -10.96
N LEU A 20 -3.00 4.09 -10.72
CA LEU A 20 -2.19 4.89 -9.81
C LEU A 20 -1.79 6.18 -10.52
N SER A 21 -2.12 7.32 -9.92
CA SER A 21 -1.78 8.61 -10.50
C SER A 21 -0.27 8.81 -10.53
N GLU A 22 0.22 9.61 -11.48
CA GLU A 22 1.64 9.94 -11.57
C GLU A 22 2.14 10.66 -10.31
N HIS A 23 1.29 11.50 -9.73
CA HIS A 23 1.63 12.19 -8.49
C HIS A 23 1.93 11.21 -7.36
N LEU A 24 1.07 10.23 -7.15
CA LEU A 24 1.27 9.22 -6.10
C LEU A 24 2.47 8.35 -6.40
N LYS A 25 2.64 7.98 -7.66
CA LYS A 25 3.80 7.20 -8.08
C LYS A 25 5.09 7.93 -7.75
N ASN A 26 5.15 9.22 -8.04
CA ASN A 26 6.33 10.04 -7.75
C ASN A 26 6.59 10.15 -6.24
N VAL A 27 5.53 10.28 -5.45
CA VAL A 27 5.65 10.33 -4.00
C VAL A 27 6.21 9.01 -3.44
N ILE A 28 5.77 7.88 -3.97
CA ILE A 28 6.28 6.57 -3.56
C ILE A 28 7.72 6.37 -4.05
N ASP A 29 8.03 6.81 -5.27
CA ASP A 29 9.36 6.68 -5.85
C ASP A 29 10.41 7.54 -5.12
N ASP A 30 9.98 8.58 -4.40
CA ASP A 30 10.88 9.45 -3.67
C ASP A 30 11.53 8.68 -2.52
N GLU A 31 12.84 8.49 -2.59
CA GLU A 31 13.61 7.72 -1.62
C GLU A 31 13.65 8.37 -0.23
N ASN A 32 13.33 9.66 -0.13
CA ASN A 32 13.24 10.34 1.14
C ASN A 32 11.99 9.93 1.92
N ASN A 33 11.04 9.31 1.26
CA ASN A 33 9.83 8.80 1.89
C ASN A 33 10.01 7.34 2.31
N GLU A 34 9.61 7.04 3.54
CA GLU A 34 9.58 5.66 4.03
C GLU A 34 8.22 5.05 3.74
N LEU A 35 8.22 3.84 3.21
CA LEU A 35 6.97 3.10 2.96
C LEU A 35 6.67 2.18 4.14
N TRP A 36 5.44 2.22 4.59
CA TRP A 36 4.93 1.38 5.65
C TRP A 36 3.67 0.67 5.17
N LEU A 37 3.53 -0.60 5.52
CA LEU A 37 2.38 -1.41 5.12
C LEU A 37 1.91 -2.24 6.29
N SER A 38 0.60 -2.28 6.51
CA SER A 38 0.01 -3.11 7.55
C SER A 38 0.08 -4.59 7.17
N PRO A 39 0.33 -5.50 8.12
CA PRO A 39 0.22 -6.93 7.86
C PRO A 39 -1.14 -7.35 7.31
N ILE A 40 -2.20 -6.63 7.65
CA ILE A 40 -3.53 -6.89 7.10
C ILE A 40 -3.56 -6.68 5.59
N SER A 41 -2.79 -5.72 5.08
CA SER A 41 -2.68 -5.51 3.63
C SER A 41 -2.07 -6.71 2.93
N ILE A 42 -1.13 -7.38 3.55
CA ILE A 42 -0.56 -8.63 3.02
C ILE A 42 -1.65 -9.70 2.93
N TRP A 43 -2.42 -9.86 4.00
CA TRP A 43 -3.53 -10.82 4.05
C TRP A 43 -4.58 -10.52 2.96
N GLU A 44 -4.96 -9.25 2.82
CA GLU A 44 -5.91 -8.82 1.78
C GLU A 44 -5.40 -9.11 0.38
N THR A 45 -4.09 -8.92 0.15
CA THR A 45 -3.47 -9.18 -1.14
C THR A 45 -3.59 -10.66 -1.51
N PHE A 46 -3.30 -11.56 -0.57
CA PHE A 46 -3.51 -13.00 -0.77
C PHE A 46 -4.96 -13.31 -1.09
N LEU A 47 -5.89 -12.72 -0.36
CA LEU A 47 -7.31 -12.95 -0.55
C LEU A 47 -7.77 -12.52 -1.95
N LEU A 48 -7.30 -11.38 -2.42
CA LEU A 48 -7.62 -10.90 -3.76
C LEU A 48 -7.08 -11.85 -4.85
N ALA A 49 -5.88 -12.36 -4.65
CA ALA A 49 -5.27 -13.31 -5.58
C ALA A 49 -6.05 -14.64 -5.60
N GLU A 50 -6.45 -15.13 -4.42
CA GLU A 50 -7.24 -16.37 -4.31
C GLU A 50 -8.59 -16.24 -5.00
N LYS A 51 -9.20 -15.06 -4.94
CA LYS A 51 -10.49 -14.79 -5.58
C LYS A 51 -10.36 -14.50 -7.09
N GLY A 52 -9.14 -14.54 -7.63
CA GLY A 52 -8.90 -14.27 -9.04
C GLY A 52 -9.07 -12.83 -9.45
N ARG A 53 -9.08 -11.90 -8.51
CA ARG A 53 -9.24 -10.47 -8.80
C ARG A 53 -7.96 -9.80 -9.24
N ILE A 54 -6.82 -10.37 -8.87
CA ILE A 54 -5.49 -9.94 -9.29
C ILE A 54 -4.65 -11.18 -9.61
N ILE A 55 -3.70 -11.01 -10.52
CA ILE A 55 -2.77 -12.07 -10.88
C ILE A 55 -1.39 -11.67 -10.43
N LEU A 56 -0.80 -12.45 -9.54
CA LEU A 56 0.52 -12.19 -8.97
C LEU A 56 1.47 -13.30 -9.41
N ASN A 57 2.44 -12.95 -10.23
CA ASN A 57 3.39 -13.90 -10.82
C ASN A 57 4.74 -13.87 -10.09
N PRO A 58 5.42 -15.01 -9.93
CA PRO A 58 5.02 -16.37 -10.32
C PRO A 58 4.00 -17.00 -9.38
N THR A 59 3.97 -16.56 -8.11
CA THR A 59 2.97 -16.92 -7.11
C THR A 59 2.69 -15.70 -6.24
N PRO A 60 1.55 -15.63 -5.57
CA PRO A 60 1.28 -14.51 -4.65
C PRO A 60 2.37 -14.35 -3.58
N GLU A 61 2.82 -15.45 -3.00
CA GLU A 61 3.83 -15.43 -1.94
C GLU A 61 5.15 -14.82 -2.42
N ILE A 62 5.64 -15.29 -3.57
CA ILE A 62 6.89 -14.78 -4.14
C ILE A 62 6.76 -13.32 -4.54
N TRP A 63 5.66 -12.97 -5.19
CA TRP A 63 5.41 -11.60 -5.61
C TRP A 63 5.41 -10.63 -4.43
N ILE A 64 4.74 -11.01 -3.35
CA ILE A 64 4.68 -10.18 -2.13
C ILE A 64 6.06 -9.99 -1.54
N HIS A 65 6.81 -11.08 -1.38
CA HIS A 65 8.18 -11.03 -0.85
C HIS A 65 9.07 -10.12 -1.66
N GLU A 66 9.06 -10.29 -2.98
CA GLU A 66 9.87 -9.46 -3.87
C GLU A 66 9.46 -8.00 -3.83
N SER A 67 8.16 -7.72 -3.78
CA SER A 67 7.66 -6.36 -3.73
C SER A 67 8.07 -5.64 -2.45
N LEU A 68 8.02 -6.32 -1.32
CA LEU A 68 8.45 -5.76 -0.04
C LEU A 68 9.95 -5.42 -0.04
N GLN A 69 10.75 -6.15 -0.81
CA GLN A 69 12.19 -5.94 -0.88
C GLN A 69 12.60 -4.91 -1.95
N LYS A 70 11.87 -4.83 -3.05
CA LYS A 70 12.19 -3.87 -4.13
C LYS A 70 12.20 -2.44 -3.63
N ARG A 71 11.30 -2.13 -2.76
CA ARG A 71 11.23 -0.86 -2.08
C ARG A 71 11.10 -1.18 -0.60
N ASN A 72 12.12 -0.91 0.18
CA ASN A 72 12.16 -1.29 1.59
C ASN A 72 10.90 -0.85 2.33
N THR A 73 9.92 -1.74 2.38
CA THR A 73 8.62 -1.47 2.98
C THR A 73 8.62 -2.00 4.41
N LYS A 74 8.35 -1.11 5.34
CA LYS A 74 8.37 -1.44 6.77
C LYS A 74 7.00 -1.91 7.24
N GLU A 75 6.99 -2.76 8.24
CA GLU A 75 5.75 -3.26 8.83
C GLU A 75 5.16 -2.20 9.76
N ALA A 76 3.91 -1.83 9.49
CA ALA A 76 3.18 -0.90 10.34
C ALA A 76 2.39 -1.68 11.39
N LEU A 77 2.64 -1.40 12.67
CA LEU A 77 1.82 -1.94 13.73
C LEU A 77 0.45 -1.27 13.68
N LEU A 78 -0.59 -2.06 13.53
CA LEU A 78 -1.96 -1.55 13.46
C LEU A 78 -2.47 -1.27 14.86
N SER A 79 -2.69 -0.02 15.20
CA SER A 79 -3.35 0.40 16.41
C SER A 79 -4.77 0.90 16.10
N HIS A 80 -5.59 1.02 17.14
CA HIS A 80 -6.94 1.60 16.96
C HIS A 80 -6.85 3.03 16.42
N GLU A 81 -5.90 3.81 16.91
CA GLU A 81 -5.71 5.19 16.48
C GLU A 81 -5.33 5.29 15.01
N ILE A 82 -4.40 4.45 14.55
CA ILE A 82 -3.99 4.44 13.15
C ILE A 82 -5.15 4.02 12.26
N ALA A 83 -5.92 3.00 12.67
CA ALA A 83 -7.06 2.54 11.91
C ALA A 83 -8.13 3.62 11.77
N LEU A 84 -8.42 4.33 12.85
CA LEU A 84 -9.37 5.43 12.84
C LEU A 84 -8.90 6.60 11.98
N LEU A 85 -7.63 6.96 12.11
CA LEU A 85 -7.04 8.04 11.32
C LEU A 85 -7.07 7.72 9.83
N SER A 86 -6.74 6.49 9.48
CA SER A 86 -6.81 6.01 8.10
C SER A 86 -8.21 6.17 7.52
N ARG A 87 -9.21 5.81 8.30
CA ARG A 87 -10.60 5.89 7.90
C ARG A 87 -11.05 7.34 7.71
N GLN A 88 -10.66 8.22 8.63
CA GLN A 88 -10.97 9.65 8.55
C GLN A 88 -10.36 10.29 7.32
N LEU A 89 -9.10 10.00 7.03
CA LEU A 89 -8.42 10.53 5.85
C LEU A 89 -9.08 10.04 4.56
N ASN A 90 -9.52 8.79 4.53
CA ASN A 90 -10.23 8.26 3.37
C ASN A 90 -11.59 8.94 3.16
N LEU A 91 -12.23 9.41 4.23
CA LEU A 91 -13.49 10.14 4.13
C LEU A 91 -13.28 11.59 3.67
N GLU A 92 -12.18 12.21 4.09
CA GLU A 92 -11.83 13.58 3.68
C GLU A 92 -11.34 13.62 2.24
N HIS A 93 -10.58 12.62 1.83
CA HIS A 93 -10.02 12.50 0.50
C HIS A 93 -10.78 11.42 -0.25
N GLN A 94 -11.89 11.76 -0.86
CA GLN A 94 -12.77 10.81 -1.54
C GLN A 94 -12.17 10.25 -2.83
N GLU A 95 -11.10 10.85 -3.33
CA GLU A 95 -10.45 10.34 -4.53
C GLU A 95 -9.59 9.13 -4.19
N PRO A 96 -9.74 8.01 -4.93
CA PRO A 96 -8.93 6.81 -4.69
C PRO A 96 -7.42 7.08 -4.75
N ALA A 97 -7.03 8.16 -5.43
CA ALA A 97 -5.63 8.53 -5.59
C ALA A 97 -4.97 9.07 -4.31
N ASP A 98 -5.76 9.53 -3.33
CA ASP A 98 -5.22 10.20 -2.14
C ASP A 98 -5.26 9.34 -0.88
N ARG A 99 -5.10 8.02 -1.03
CA ARG A 99 -5.15 7.07 0.08
C ARG A 99 -3.81 6.87 0.75
N PHE A 100 -3.11 7.95 1.01
CA PHE A 100 -1.91 7.93 1.82
C PHE A 100 -2.18 8.50 3.19
N ILE A 101 -1.56 7.88 4.17
CA ILE A 101 -1.51 8.44 5.51
C ILE A 101 -0.07 8.76 5.82
N VAL A 102 0.17 9.97 6.33
CA VAL A 102 1.46 10.28 6.92
C VAL A 102 1.42 9.71 8.33
N ALA A 103 2.13 8.61 8.55
CA ALA A 103 2.25 8.05 9.88
C ALA A 103 3.28 8.86 10.67
N THR A 104 2.82 9.56 11.68
CA THR A 104 3.74 10.18 12.63
C THR A 104 4.06 9.15 13.71
N ALA A 105 5.31 8.92 13.89
CA ALA A 105 5.77 8.00 14.93
C ALA A 105 5.52 8.61 16.31
#